data_28dc4deb95bfabcc42b3eccd04f2d61b
#
_entry.id   28dc4deb95bfabcc42b3eccd04f2d61b
#
_cell.length_a   1.000
_cell.length_b   1.000
_cell.length_c   1.000
_cell.angle_alpha   90.00
_cell.angle_beta   90.00
_cell.angle_gamma   90.00
#
_symmetry.space_group_name_H-M   'P 1'
#
loop_
_entity.id
_entity.type
_entity.pdbx_description
1 polymer ?
#
loop_
_entity_poly.entity_id
_entity_poly.type
_entity_poly.pdbx_seq_one_letter_code
_entity_poly.pdbx_strand_id
1 'polypeptide(L)'
;MSELPCEACGGTGFTIKTKDDGRQYAERCSCRSRAAAGGGSDPAARCRIPPRYEHCSLESFDPGNASLSAALEKALAFCSGYPHLGADEGLGLLFCGDNGVGKTHLAVAVLRELVTSRGARGQFWDFHELIREIKSSYDPETKTTELQVLEPVVEADVLLLDDLGAWKMTDWMNDTLFYILNSRYMAKRPTVITTNYQDVTREEALAADSLRRREFLVERIGQRLRSRLMEMCLIVRVTGSDHRQARQQANQVALRRP
;
A
#
# COMPACT_ATOMS: atom_id res chain seq x y z
N MET A 1 -7.76 0.53 -31.78
CA MET A 1 -8.04 1.97 -31.82
C MET A 1 -7.69 2.50 -30.44
N SER A 2 -6.57 3.19 -30.28
CA SER A 2 -6.18 3.80 -29.02
C SER A 2 -7.11 5.00 -28.76
N GLU A 3 -8.01 4.86 -27.80
CA GLU A 3 -8.80 6.00 -27.32
C GLU A 3 -7.83 7.04 -26.77
N LEU A 4 -7.95 8.27 -27.24
CA LEU A 4 -7.18 9.40 -26.72
C LEU A 4 -7.47 9.55 -25.21
N PRO A 5 -6.45 9.82 -24.40
CA PRO A 5 -6.64 9.99 -22.96
C PRO A 5 -7.64 11.11 -22.69
N CYS A 6 -8.51 10.94 -21.72
CA CYS A 6 -9.51 11.94 -21.34
C CYS A 6 -8.82 13.27 -21.00
N GLU A 7 -9.21 14.36 -21.68
CA GLU A 7 -8.61 15.70 -21.50
C GLU A 7 -8.71 16.22 -20.05
N ALA A 8 -9.79 15.86 -19.32
CA ALA A 8 -10.00 16.34 -17.96
C ALA A 8 -9.10 15.65 -16.91
N CYS A 9 -8.71 14.40 -17.13
CA CYS A 9 -7.94 13.63 -16.15
C CYS A 9 -6.64 13.01 -16.71
N GLY A 10 -6.31 13.27 -17.97
CA GLY A 10 -5.12 12.70 -18.60
C GLY A 10 -5.09 11.17 -18.62
N GLY A 11 -6.27 10.51 -18.53
CA GLY A 11 -6.37 9.04 -18.47
C GLY A 11 -6.28 8.44 -17.07
N THR A 12 -6.00 9.22 -16.02
CA THR A 12 -5.90 8.75 -14.62
C THR A 12 -7.26 8.28 -14.07
N GLY A 13 -8.37 8.82 -14.60
CA GLY A 13 -9.71 8.58 -14.10
C GLY A 13 -10.06 9.42 -12.86
N PHE A 14 -9.17 10.30 -12.42
CA PHE A 14 -9.35 11.21 -11.30
C PHE A 14 -8.89 12.62 -11.66
N THR A 15 -9.52 13.61 -11.04
CA THR A 15 -9.08 15.01 -11.06
C THR A 15 -8.68 15.41 -9.64
N ILE A 16 -7.59 16.15 -9.51
CA ILE A 16 -7.19 16.75 -8.23
C ILE A 16 -7.92 18.09 -8.09
N LYS A 17 -8.68 18.21 -7.02
CA LYS A 17 -9.36 19.46 -6.63
C LYS A 17 -8.81 20.01 -5.34
N THR A 18 -8.93 21.31 -5.13
CA THR A 18 -8.51 22.00 -3.91
C THR A 18 -9.74 22.48 -3.17
N LYS A 19 -9.83 22.19 -1.87
CA LYS A 19 -10.86 22.73 -0.96
C LYS A 19 -10.54 24.19 -0.60
N ASP A 20 -11.50 24.88 -0.02
CA ASP A 20 -11.34 26.29 0.43
C ASP A 20 -10.23 26.48 1.48
N ASP A 21 -9.90 25.41 2.21
CA ASP A 21 -8.81 25.37 3.20
C ASP A 21 -7.42 25.05 2.58
N GLY A 22 -7.33 24.98 1.23
CA GLY A 22 -6.11 24.71 0.49
C GLY A 22 -5.72 23.23 0.38
N ARG A 23 -6.49 22.30 0.95
CA ARG A 23 -6.22 20.86 0.85
C ARG A 23 -6.65 20.31 -0.50
N GLN A 24 -5.81 19.48 -1.07
CA GLN A 24 -6.10 18.77 -2.31
C GLN A 24 -6.81 17.45 -2.03
N TYR A 25 -7.69 17.02 -2.91
CA TYR A 25 -8.34 15.71 -2.86
C TYR A 25 -8.58 15.18 -4.27
N ALA A 26 -8.66 13.84 -4.38
CA ALA A 26 -9.00 13.19 -5.64
C ALA A 26 -10.52 13.10 -5.80
N GLU A 27 -11.03 13.51 -6.97
CA GLU A 27 -12.43 13.32 -7.36
C GLU A 27 -12.48 12.44 -8.60
N ARG A 28 -13.44 11.52 -8.67
CA ARG A 28 -13.61 10.66 -9.85
C ARG A 28 -13.96 11.51 -11.07
N CYS A 29 -13.23 11.28 -12.15
CA CYS A 29 -13.54 11.93 -13.43
C CYS A 29 -14.83 11.35 -14.03
N SER A 30 -15.62 12.18 -14.67
CA SER A 30 -16.86 11.77 -15.36
C SER A 30 -16.64 10.70 -16.45
N CYS A 31 -15.44 10.59 -17.01
CA CYS A 31 -15.10 9.53 -17.95
C CYS A 31 -15.21 8.12 -17.33
N ARG A 32 -15.11 8.00 -16.00
CA ARG A 32 -15.22 6.74 -15.24
C ARG A 32 -16.61 6.43 -14.73
N SER A 33 -17.45 7.43 -14.51
CA SER A 33 -18.81 7.20 -14.01
C SER A 33 -19.70 6.39 -14.97
N ARG A 34 -19.30 6.29 -16.24
CA ARG A 34 -19.99 5.48 -17.25
C ARG A 34 -19.65 3.99 -17.21
N ALA A 35 -18.56 3.57 -16.57
CA ALA A 35 -18.10 2.17 -16.53
C ALA A 35 -18.66 1.36 -15.33
N ALA A 36 -19.23 2.01 -14.31
CA ALA A 36 -19.57 1.39 -13.02
C ALA A 36 -21.03 0.88 -12.90
N ALA A 37 -21.81 0.82 -13.98
CA ALA A 37 -23.25 0.44 -13.95
C ALA A 37 -23.49 -1.06 -14.18
N GLY A 38 -22.71 -1.95 -13.51
CA GLY A 38 -22.92 -3.39 -13.54
C GLY A 38 -23.09 -3.92 -12.11
N GLY A 39 -24.31 -4.32 -11.74
CA GLY A 39 -24.66 -4.88 -10.43
C GLY A 39 -24.06 -6.26 -10.19
N GLY A 40 -22.79 -6.33 -9.81
CA GLY A 40 -22.09 -7.51 -9.33
C GLY A 40 -21.54 -7.27 -7.92
N SER A 41 -21.26 -8.36 -7.16
CA SER A 41 -20.56 -8.27 -5.88
C SER A 41 -19.27 -7.46 -6.02
N ASP A 42 -18.96 -6.59 -5.05
CA ASP A 42 -17.73 -5.78 -5.05
C ASP A 42 -16.51 -6.70 -5.30
N PRO A 43 -15.76 -6.53 -6.41
CA PRO A 43 -14.60 -7.36 -6.70
C PRO A 43 -13.55 -7.31 -5.58
N ALA A 44 -13.50 -6.21 -4.83
CA ALA A 44 -12.60 -6.04 -3.69
C ALA A 44 -12.95 -6.97 -2.51
N ALA A 45 -14.17 -7.51 -2.44
CA ALA A 45 -14.55 -8.46 -1.38
C ALA A 45 -13.70 -9.76 -1.40
N ARG A 46 -13.07 -10.07 -2.55
CA ARG A 46 -12.22 -11.26 -2.70
C ARG A 46 -10.74 -11.00 -2.35
N CYS A 47 -10.38 -9.76 -2.04
CA CYS A 47 -8.99 -9.34 -1.83
C CYS A 47 -8.49 -9.55 -0.40
N ARG A 48 -9.27 -10.13 0.51
CA ARG A 48 -8.95 -10.28 1.94
C ARG A 48 -8.75 -8.94 2.68
N ILE A 49 -9.30 -7.84 2.16
CA ILE A 49 -9.21 -6.53 2.84
C ILE A 49 -9.98 -6.61 4.16
N PRO A 50 -9.32 -6.29 5.30
CA PRO A 50 -10.01 -6.29 6.59
C PRO A 50 -11.19 -5.30 6.63
N PRO A 51 -12.32 -5.62 7.30
CA PRO A 51 -13.51 -4.76 7.34
C PRO A 51 -13.23 -3.32 7.76
N ARG A 52 -12.26 -3.11 8.64
CA ARG A 52 -11.83 -1.77 9.08
C ARG A 52 -11.31 -0.88 7.97
N TYR A 53 -10.91 -1.44 6.82
CA TYR A 53 -10.34 -0.74 5.67
C TYR A 53 -11.26 -0.74 4.43
N GLU A 54 -12.45 -1.32 4.51
CA GLU A 54 -13.40 -1.35 3.38
C GLU A 54 -13.81 0.04 2.89
N HIS A 55 -13.79 1.03 3.77
CA HIS A 55 -14.09 2.43 3.43
C HIS A 55 -12.94 3.16 2.75
N CYS A 56 -11.74 2.57 2.70
CA CYS A 56 -10.56 3.23 2.12
C CYS A 56 -10.68 3.29 0.60
N SER A 57 -10.63 4.51 0.06
CA SER A 57 -10.57 4.78 -1.38
C SER A 57 -9.67 5.97 -1.65
N LEU A 58 -9.28 6.18 -2.91
CA LEU A 58 -8.46 7.35 -3.30
C LEU A 58 -9.23 8.67 -3.07
N GLU A 59 -10.55 8.64 -3.22
CA GLU A 59 -11.43 9.79 -2.97
C GLU A 59 -11.61 10.09 -1.49
N SER A 60 -11.66 9.04 -0.65
CA SER A 60 -11.82 9.19 0.80
C SER A 60 -10.53 9.58 1.52
N PHE A 61 -9.40 9.55 0.80
CA PHE A 61 -8.11 9.95 1.35
C PHE A 61 -8.03 11.48 1.48
N ASP A 62 -7.86 11.97 2.71
CA ASP A 62 -7.68 13.41 3.00
C ASP A 62 -6.18 13.73 3.16
N PRO A 63 -5.54 14.34 2.14
CA PRO A 63 -4.13 14.70 2.19
C PRO A 63 -3.97 16.00 2.99
N GLY A 64 -3.97 15.89 4.32
CA GLY A 64 -3.88 17.02 5.23
C GLY A 64 -2.58 17.85 5.17
N ASN A 65 -1.59 17.44 4.36
CA ASN A 65 -0.32 18.14 4.16
C ASN A 65 0.33 17.81 2.82
N ALA A 66 1.39 18.54 2.45
CA ALA A 66 2.09 18.38 1.19
C ALA A 66 2.69 16.97 0.97
N SER A 67 3.16 16.30 2.03
CA SER A 67 3.69 14.93 1.93
C SER A 67 2.59 13.93 1.55
N LEU A 68 1.41 14.07 2.14
CA LEU A 68 0.25 13.24 1.83
C LEU A 68 -0.31 13.53 0.44
N SER A 69 -0.30 14.79 -0.01
CA SER A 69 -0.67 15.16 -1.39
C SER A 69 0.25 14.51 -2.40
N ALA A 70 1.57 14.60 -2.19
CA ALA A 70 2.56 13.97 -3.07
C ALA A 70 2.43 12.42 -3.07
N ALA A 71 2.08 11.83 -1.92
CA ALA A 71 1.83 10.38 -1.84
C ALA A 71 0.57 9.99 -2.63
N LEU A 72 -0.50 10.77 -2.54
CA LEU A 72 -1.72 10.56 -3.33
C LEU A 72 -1.45 10.68 -4.84
N GLU A 73 -0.70 11.69 -5.27
CA GLU A 73 -0.32 11.87 -6.68
C GLU A 73 0.45 10.64 -7.22
N LYS A 74 1.42 10.13 -6.47
CA LYS A 74 2.16 8.92 -6.82
C LYS A 74 1.26 7.69 -6.89
N ALA A 75 0.31 7.54 -5.96
CA ALA A 75 -0.68 6.47 -5.99
C ALA A 75 -1.58 6.54 -7.23
N LEU A 76 -2.04 7.74 -7.58
CA LEU A 76 -2.84 7.97 -8.79
C LEU A 76 -2.05 7.66 -10.07
N ALA A 77 -0.80 8.13 -10.15
CA ALA A 77 0.08 7.85 -11.28
C ALA A 77 0.32 6.34 -11.44
N PHE A 78 0.57 5.64 -10.33
CA PHE A 78 0.72 4.18 -10.32
C PHE A 78 -0.54 3.47 -10.83
N CYS A 79 -1.73 3.84 -10.34
CA CYS A 79 -2.99 3.26 -10.80
C CYS A 79 -3.26 3.54 -12.28
N SER A 80 -2.89 4.72 -12.78
CA SER A 80 -3.09 5.07 -14.19
C SER A 80 -2.14 4.32 -15.11
N GLY A 81 -0.89 4.10 -14.69
CA GLY A 81 0.13 3.36 -15.47
C GLY A 81 -0.12 1.85 -15.54
N TYR A 82 -0.88 1.28 -14.61
CA TYR A 82 -1.16 -0.16 -14.60
C TYR A 82 -1.95 -0.62 -15.84
N PRO A 83 -1.64 -1.77 -16.46
CA PRO A 83 -0.62 -2.77 -16.11
C PRO A 83 0.78 -2.48 -16.69
N HIS A 84 0.93 -1.43 -17.49
CA HIS A 84 2.17 -1.09 -18.21
C HIS A 84 3.01 -0.11 -17.40
N LEU A 85 3.38 -0.51 -16.17
CA LEU A 85 4.31 0.25 -15.34
C LEU A 85 5.70 0.19 -16.00
N GLY A 86 6.24 1.35 -16.37
CA GLY A 86 7.54 1.44 -17.02
C GLY A 86 8.65 0.83 -16.17
N ALA A 87 9.68 0.28 -16.82
CA ALA A 87 10.83 -0.32 -16.13
C ALA A 87 11.57 0.69 -15.22
N ASP A 88 11.50 1.98 -15.58
CA ASP A 88 12.16 3.07 -14.85
C ASP A 88 11.33 3.61 -13.66
N GLU A 89 10.04 3.25 -13.57
CA GLU A 89 9.13 3.75 -12.54
C GLU A 89 8.91 2.77 -11.39
N GLY A 90 9.58 1.59 -11.43
CA GLY A 90 9.41 0.50 -10.47
C GLY A 90 8.11 -0.30 -10.71
N LEU A 91 8.11 -1.55 -10.24
CA LEU A 91 6.98 -2.48 -10.38
C LEU A 91 5.99 -2.42 -9.20
N GLY A 92 6.19 -1.55 -8.23
CA GLY A 92 5.39 -1.46 -7.03
C GLY A 92 5.54 -0.15 -6.28
N LEU A 93 4.91 -0.06 -5.11
CA LEU A 93 4.97 1.09 -4.22
C LEU A 93 5.41 0.65 -2.81
N LEU A 94 6.34 1.37 -2.21
CA LEU A 94 6.71 1.21 -0.80
C LEU A 94 6.35 2.49 -0.04
N PHE A 95 5.25 2.46 0.72
CA PHE A 95 4.87 3.53 1.62
C PHE A 95 5.61 3.40 2.95
N CYS A 96 6.46 4.35 3.27
CA CYS A 96 7.22 4.38 4.52
C CYS A 96 6.97 5.68 5.30
N GLY A 97 6.93 5.58 6.63
CA GLY A 97 6.69 6.73 7.52
C GLY A 97 6.10 6.32 8.87
N ASP A 98 5.87 7.30 9.73
CA ASP A 98 5.43 7.07 11.11
C ASP A 98 4.02 6.41 11.19
N ASN A 99 3.66 5.92 12.38
CA ASN A 99 2.37 5.31 12.63
C ASN A 99 1.22 6.31 12.47
N GLY A 100 0.08 5.84 11.95
CA GLY A 100 -1.16 6.63 11.90
C GLY A 100 -1.22 7.70 10.82
N VAL A 101 -0.19 7.89 9.98
CA VAL A 101 -0.13 8.93 8.94
C VAL A 101 -0.94 8.60 7.67
N GLY A 102 -1.59 7.43 7.58
CA GLY A 102 -2.47 7.08 6.45
C GLY A 102 -1.89 6.12 5.41
N LYS A 103 -0.71 5.51 5.63
CA LYS A 103 -0.06 4.58 4.67
C LYS A 103 -0.96 3.42 4.24
N THR A 104 -1.50 2.67 5.22
CA THR A 104 -2.39 1.53 4.95
C THR A 104 -3.67 1.97 4.24
N HIS A 105 -4.24 3.14 4.59
CA HIS A 105 -5.39 3.70 3.88
C HIS A 105 -5.06 3.86 2.39
N LEU A 106 -3.97 4.54 2.07
CA LEU A 106 -3.59 4.81 0.69
C LEU A 106 -3.22 3.53 -0.07
N ALA A 107 -2.53 2.60 0.58
CA ALA A 107 -2.18 1.31 -0.01
C ALA A 107 -3.42 0.45 -0.33
N VAL A 108 -4.40 0.40 0.57
CA VAL A 108 -5.69 -0.28 0.33
C VAL A 108 -6.48 0.44 -0.77
N ALA A 109 -6.47 1.76 -0.79
CA ALA A 109 -7.13 2.53 -1.83
C ALA A 109 -6.55 2.22 -3.23
N VAL A 110 -5.23 2.09 -3.34
CA VAL A 110 -4.55 1.64 -4.57
C VAL A 110 -4.99 0.23 -4.96
N LEU A 111 -4.95 -0.74 -4.03
CA LEU A 111 -5.36 -2.11 -4.32
C LEU A 111 -6.81 -2.16 -4.81
N ARG A 112 -7.74 -1.50 -4.11
CA ARG A 112 -9.15 -1.45 -4.50
C ARG A 112 -9.34 -0.83 -5.87
N GLU A 113 -8.64 0.26 -6.14
CA GLU A 113 -8.70 0.94 -7.43
C GLU A 113 -8.28 0.02 -8.59
N LEU A 114 -7.17 -0.71 -8.43
CA LEU A 114 -6.69 -1.64 -9.45
C LEU A 114 -7.64 -2.82 -9.66
N VAL A 115 -8.23 -3.34 -8.59
CA VAL A 115 -9.17 -4.46 -8.65
C VAL A 115 -10.50 -4.03 -9.28
N THR A 116 -11.08 -2.92 -8.82
CA THR A 116 -12.41 -2.48 -9.27
C THR A 116 -12.41 -1.84 -10.64
N SER A 117 -11.35 -1.13 -11.00
CA SER A 117 -11.30 -0.32 -12.21
C SER A 117 -10.44 -0.91 -13.32
N ARG A 118 -9.48 -1.77 -12.97
CA ARG A 118 -8.59 -2.43 -13.93
C ARG A 118 -8.79 -3.95 -14.02
N GLY A 119 -9.65 -4.52 -13.15
CA GLY A 119 -9.95 -5.95 -13.13
C GLY A 119 -8.79 -6.82 -12.63
N ALA A 120 -7.82 -6.24 -11.91
CA ALA A 120 -6.70 -6.98 -11.36
C ALA A 120 -7.15 -7.98 -10.28
N ARG A 121 -6.53 -9.15 -10.23
CA ARG A 121 -6.69 -10.10 -9.11
C ARG A 121 -5.81 -9.62 -7.96
N GLY A 122 -6.40 -8.95 -6.97
CA GLY A 122 -5.70 -8.38 -5.83
C GLY A 122 -5.71 -9.29 -4.62
N GLN A 123 -4.65 -9.19 -3.79
CA GLN A 123 -4.57 -9.82 -2.48
C GLN A 123 -4.03 -8.83 -1.45
N PHE A 124 -4.70 -8.74 -0.29
CA PHE A 124 -4.22 -8.04 0.89
C PHE A 124 -3.70 -9.05 1.90
N TRP A 125 -2.52 -8.76 2.46
CA TRP A 125 -1.96 -9.51 3.55
C TRP A 125 -1.30 -8.57 4.56
N ASP A 126 -1.67 -8.70 5.83
CA ASP A 126 -0.82 -8.27 6.92
C ASP A 126 0.39 -9.21 6.99
N PHE A 127 1.60 -8.64 7.05
CA PHE A 127 2.82 -9.47 6.99
C PHE A 127 2.89 -10.49 8.12
N HIS A 128 2.46 -10.12 9.32
CA HIS A 128 2.48 -11.04 10.45
C HIS A 128 1.43 -12.17 10.30
N GLU A 129 0.24 -11.86 9.79
CA GLU A 129 -0.78 -12.85 9.50
C GLU A 129 -0.31 -13.84 8.43
N LEU A 130 0.33 -13.37 7.37
CA LEU A 130 0.90 -14.21 6.32
C LEU A 130 1.94 -15.19 6.89
N ILE A 131 2.90 -14.70 7.68
CA ILE A 131 3.91 -15.53 8.31
C ILE A 131 3.30 -16.57 9.25
N ARG A 132 2.25 -16.19 9.98
CA ARG A 132 1.55 -17.11 10.89
C ARG A 132 0.78 -18.19 10.11
N GLU A 133 0.17 -17.84 9.00
CA GLU A 133 -0.56 -18.80 8.16
C GLU A 133 0.40 -19.79 7.49
N ILE A 134 1.55 -19.32 6.99
CA ILE A 134 2.61 -20.21 6.48
C ILE A 134 3.13 -21.14 7.57
N LYS A 135 3.42 -20.65 8.78
CA LYS A 135 3.87 -21.48 9.89
C LYS A 135 2.83 -22.53 10.29
N SER A 136 1.56 -22.18 10.28
CA SER A 136 0.50 -23.13 10.63
C SER A 136 0.36 -24.25 9.61
N SER A 137 0.77 -24.05 8.35
CA SER A 137 0.75 -25.09 7.33
C SER A 137 1.79 -26.21 7.54
N TYR A 138 2.75 -26.01 8.44
CA TYR A 138 3.72 -27.04 8.84
C TYR A 138 3.20 -28.01 9.91
N ASP A 139 2.05 -27.69 10.52
CA ASP A 139 1.40 -28.59 11.48
C ASP A 139 0.79 -29.77 10.72
N PRO A 140 1.16 -31.04 11.06
CA PRO A 140 0.61 -32.22 10.40
C PRO A 140 -0.91 -32.38 10.53
N GLU A 141 -1.53 -31.74 11.50
CA GLU A 141 -2.98 -31.75 11.70
C GLU A 141 -3.70 -30.79 10.75
N THR A 142 -3.00 -29.83 10.18
CA THR A 142 -3.54 -28.88 9.20
C THR A 142 -3.60 -29.52 7.81
N LYS A 143 -4.77 -29.39 7.15
CA LYS A 143 -4.95 -29.86 5.77
C LYS A 143 -4.36 -28.90 4.72
N THR A 144 -3.96 -27.69 5.12
CA THR A 144 -3.42 -26.65 4.25
C THR A 144 -1.92 -26.81 4.10
N THR A 145 -1.42 -26.89 2.89
CA THR A 145 0.02 -26.96 2.60
C THR A 145 0.62 -25.58 2.46
N GLU A 146 1.94 -25.44 2.68
CA GLU A 146 2.67 -24.18 2.45
C GLU A 146 2.41 -23.62 1.05
N LEU A 147 2.40 -24.48 0.02
CA LEU A 147 2.15 -24.10 -1.36
C LEU A 147 0.76 -23.46 -1.53
N GLN A 148 -0.27 -24.00 -0.88
CA GLN A 148 -1.63 -23.45 -0.94
C GLN A 148 -1.74 -22.06 -0.30
N VAL A 149 -0.87 -21.73 0.66
CA VAL A 149 -0.79 -20.38 1.25
C VAL A 149 0.02 -19.44 0.36
N LEU A 150 1.15 -19.91 -0.17
CA LEU A 150 2.07 -19.08 -0.95
C LEU A 150 1.58 -18.80 -2.38
N GLU A 151 0.92 -19.77 -3.03
CA GLU A 151 0.49 -19.64 -4.41
C GLU A 151 -0.39 -18.40 -4.64
N PRO A 152 -1.47 -18.13 -3.86
CA PRO A 152 -2.27 -16.91 -4.03
C PRO A 152 -1.48 -15.62 -3.83
N VAL A 153 -0.48 -15.63 -2.95
CA VAL A 153 0.38 -14.47 -2.64
C VAL A 153 1.33 -14.18 -3.81
N VAL A 154 1.95 -15.22 -4.35
CA VAL A 154 2.89 -15.10 -5.46
C VAL A 154 2.16 -14.84 -6.78
N GLU A 155 0.99 -15.47 -6.98
CA GLU A 155 0.24 -15.46 -8.22
C GLU A 155 -0.70 -14.25 -8.39
N ALA A 156 -1.03 -13.51 -7.31
CA ALA A 156 -1.86 -12.31 -7.40
C ALA A 156 -1.29 -11.32 -8.42
N ASP A 157 -2.15 -10.73 -9.26
CA ASP A 157 -1.71 -9.69 -10.19
C ASP A 157 -1.17 -8.49 -9.43
N VAL A 158 -1.80 -8.14 -8.28
CA VAL A 158 -1.34 -7.11 -7.35
C VAL A 158 -1.38 -7.64 -5.92
N LEU A 159 -0.25 -7.58 -5.22
CA LEU A 159 -0.14 -7.89 -3.79
C LEU A 159 -0.02 -6.61 -2.97
N LEU A 160 -0.84 -6.48 -1.93
CA LEU A 160 -0.60 -5.52 -0.85
C LEU A 160 -0.07 -6.27 0.37
N LEU A 161 1.13 -5.93 0.80
CA LEU A 161 1.78 -6.45 2.01
C LEU A 161 1.87 -5.32 3.04
N ASP A 162 1.02 -5.39 4.06
CA ASP A 162 0.89 -4.34 5.08
C ASP A 162 1.81 -4.59 6.29
N ASP A 163 2.31 -3.51 6.85
CA ASP A 163 3.09 -3.43 8.11
C ASP A 163 4.40 -4.24 8.13
N LEU A 164 5.14 -4.19 7.01
CA LEU A 164 6.43 -4.87 6.88
C LEU A 164 7.44 -4.37 7.92
N GLY A 165 8.10 -5.31 8.60
CA GLY A 165 9.15 -5.05 9.58
C GLY A 165 8.64 -4.74 10.98
N ALA A 166 7.32 -4.74 11.24
CA ALA A 166 6.76 -4.52 12.58
C ALA A 166 7.30 -5.50 13.63
N TRP A 167 7.67 -6.70 13.19
CA TRP A 167 8.28 -7.73 14.02
C TRP A 167 9.76 -7.91 13.69
N LYS A 168 10.54 -8.33 14.68
CA LYS A 168 11.94 -8.69 14.43
C LYS A 168 11.98 -9.91 13.52
N MET A 169 12.61 -9.75 12.36
CA MET A 169 12.72 -10.81 11.37
C MET A 169 13.68 -11.90 11.83
N THR A 170 13.28 -13.16 11.65
CA THR A 170 14.18 -14.33 11.72
C THR A 170 14.72 -14.63 10.32
N ASP A 171 15.79 -15.41 10.24
CA ASP A 171 16.39 -15.79 8.95
C ASP A 171 15.36 -16.49 8.04
N TRP A 172 14.56 -17.41 8.61
CA TRP A 172 13.49 -18.06 7.89
C TRP A 172 12.43 -17.07 7.35
N MET A 173 12.02 -16.09 8.16
CA MET A 173 11.08 -15.05 7.69
C MET A 173 11.68 -14.21 6.56
N ASN A 174 12.97 -13.89 6.66
CA ASN A 174 13.70 -13.17 5.63
C ASN A 174 13.77 -13.97 4.32
N ASP A 175 14.07 -15.27 4.40
CA ASP A 175 14.16 -16.14 3.22
C ASP A 175 12.78 -16.34 2.57
N THR A 176 11.73 -16.53 3.36
CA THR A 176 10.35 -16.67 2.87
C THR A 176 9.89 -15.38 2.17
N LEU A 177 10.11 -14.22 2.80
CA LEU A 177 9.77 -12.93 2.20
C LEU A 177 10.58 -12.66 0.93
N PHE A 178 11.88 -12.98 0.95
CA PHE A 178 12.73 -12.86 -0.22
C PHE A 178 12.22 -13.74 -1.38
N TYR A 179 11.81 -14.98 -1.10
CA TYR A 179 11.20 -15.87 -2.09
C TYR A 179 9.95 -15.23 -2.72
N ILE A 180 9.02 -14.75 -1.90
CA ILE A 180 7.79 -14.10 -2.37
C ILE A 180 8.10 -12.89 -3.27
N LEU A 181 8.92 -11.97 -2.76
CA LEU A 181 9.24 -10.73 -3.47
C LEU A 181 10.02 -10.99 -4.76
N ASN A 182 10.98 -11.92 -4.71
CA ASN A 182 11.78 -12.26 -5.89
C ASN A 182 10.94 -12.97 -6.97
N SER A 183 10.06 -13.89 -6.60
CA SER A 183 9.16 -14.55 -7.53
C SER A 183 8.25 -13.55 -8.23
N ARG A 184 7.69 -12.59 -7.49
CA ARG A 184 6.84 -11.53 -8.04
C ARG A 184 7.62 -10.56 -8.93
N TYR A 185 8.85 -10.20 -8.51
CA TYR A 185 9.75 -9.36 -9.30
C TYR A 185 10.07 -9.99 -10.66
N MET A 186 10.48 -11.26 -10.66
CA MET A 186 10.78 -12.00 -11.90
C MET A 186 9.55 -12.16 -12.82
N ALA A 187 8.36 -12.26 -12.25
CA ALA A 187 7.10 -12.30 -12.97
C ALA A 187 6.54 -10.93 -13.35
N LYS A 188 7.25 -9.82 -13.02
CA LYS A 188 6.80 -8.43 -13.20
C LYS A 188 5.42 -8.15 -12.58
N ARG A 189 5.14 -8.72 -11.41
CA ARG A 189 3.88 -8.55 -10.69
C ARG A 189 4.00 -7.44 -9.65
N PRO A 190 3.24 -6.35 -9.76
CA PRO A 190 3.30 -5.22 -8.84
C PRO A 190 3.05 -5.62 -7.40
N THR A 191 3.83 -5.03 -6.49
CA THR A 191 3.67 -5.23 -5.05
C THR A 191 3.59 -3.87 -4.36
N VAL A 192 2.53 -3.65 -3.60
CA VAL A 192 2.33 -2.47 -2.75
C VAL A 192 2.69 -2.87 -1.33
N ILE A 193 3.56 -2.11 -0.69
CA ILE A 193 4.06 -2.44 0.65
C ILE A 193 3.91 -1.22 1.55
N THR A 194 3.56 -1.46 2.81
CA THR A 194 3.65 -0.42 3.85
C THR A 194 4.63 -0.80 4.93
N THR A 195 5.28 0.19 5.51
CA THR A 195 6.17 0.01 6.66
C THR A 195 6.14 1.24 7.57
N ASN A 196 6.32 1.02 8.87
CA ASN A 196 6.45 2.09 9.86
C ASN A 196 7.90 2.56 10.01
N TYR A 197 8.83 1.96 9.29
CA TYR A 197 10.25 2.26 9.33
C TYR A 197 10.63 3.15 8.15
N GLN A 198 11.46 4.15 8.43
CA GLN A 198 11.96 5.02 7.37
C GLN A 198 13.08 4.31 6.62
N ASP A 199 13.06 4.45 5.30
CA ASP A 199 14.18 4.06 4.46
C ASP A 199 15.10 5.27 4.29
N VAL A 200 16.14 5.30 5.12
CA VAL A 200 17.23 6.28 5.06
C VAL A 200 18.57 5.54 5.08
N THR A 201 19.57 6.12 4.46
CA THR A 201 20.93 5.60 4.57
C THR A 201 21.46 5.82 5.99
N ARG A 202 22.48 5.04 6.38
CA ARG A 202 23.13 5.21 7.66
C ARG A 202 23.73 6.62 7.83
N GLU A 203 24.21 7.21 6.73
CA GLU A 203 24.77 8.56 6.70
C GLU A 203 23.68 9.62 6.91
N GLU A 204 22.53 9.50 6.24
CA GLU A 204 21.37 10.37 6.46
C GLU A 204 20.84 10.27 7.90
N ALA A 205 20.88 9.07 8.47
CA ALA A 205 20.50 8.82 9.86
C ALA A 205 21.45 9.49 10.87
N LEU A 206 22.74 9.46 10.60
CA LEU A 206 23.78 10.10 11.43
C LEU A 206 23.75 11.63 11.31
N ALA A 207 23.44 12.15 10.11
CA ALA A 207 23.36 13.60 9.85
C ALA A 207 22.09 14.24 10.46
N ALA A 208 21.01 13.49 10.57
CA ALA A 208 19.80 13.92 11.24
C ALA A 208 20.00 13.79 12.75
N ASP A 209 20.61 14.75 13.44
CA ASP A 209 20.82 14.82 14.90
C ASP A 209 19.61 14.25 15.70
N SER A 210 19.41 12.94 15.59
CA SER A 210 18.27 12.25 16.13
C SER A 210 18.66 11.63 17.46
N LEU A 211 18.56 12.42 18.53
CA LEU A 211 18.42 11.97 19.92
C LEU A 211 17.27 10.96 20.12
N ARG A 212 16.50 10.67 19.08
CA ARG A 212 15.51 9.59 19.02
C ARG A 212 16.12 8.44 18.24
N ARG A 213 16.45 7.35 18.91
CA ARG A 213 16.74 6.03 18.32
C ARG A 213 15.53 5.58 17.48
N ARG A 214 15.47 6.04 16.23
CA ARG A 214 14.54 5.47 15.26
C ARG A 214 15.21 4.29 14.61
N GLU A 215 14.59 3.13 14.68
CA GLU A 215 15.03 1.98 13.89
C GLU A 215 14.72 2.25 12.43
N PHE A 216 15.62 1.83 11.54
CA PHE A 216 15.45 2.00 10.10
C PHE A 216 15.00 0.70 9.45
N LEU A 217 14.42 0.80 8.26
CA LEU A 217 13.93 -0.36 7.54
C LEU A 217 15.02 -1.43 7.36
N VAL A 218 16.24 -1.02 7.02
CA VAL A 218 17.38 -1.94 6.85
C VAL A 218 17.73 -2.75 8.09
N GLU A 219 17.53 -2.18 9.29
CA GLU A 219 17.78 -2.87 10.56
C GLU A 219 16.72 -3.93 10.86
N ARG A 220 15.52 -3.76 10.28
CA ARG A 220 14.38 -4.66 10.46
C ARG A 220 14.38 -5.83 9.48
N ILE A 221 14.67 -5.58 8.21
CA ILE A 221 14.56 -6.56 7.13
C ILE A 221 15.90 -7.00 6.54
N GLY A 222 17.00 -6.37 6.94
CA GLY A 222 18.33 -6.64 6.42
C GLY A 222 18.59 -6.03 5.03
N GLN A 223 19.88 -5.96 4.70
CA GLN A 223 20.35 -5.28 3.48
C GLN A 223 19.87 -5.96 2.19
N ARG A 224 19.80 -7.31 2.16
CA ARG A 224 19.42 -8.08 0.99
C ARG A 224 17.98 -7.77 0.55
N LEU A 225 17.03 -7.81 1.49
CA LEU A 225 15.63 -7.48 1.21
C LEU A 225 15.45 -6.01 0.86
N ARG A 226 16.12 -5.12 1.60
CA ARG A 226 16.09 -3.69 1.29
C ARG A 226 16.52 -3.41 -0.14
N SER A 227 17.65 -3.99 -0.58
CA SER A 227 18.14 -3.82 -1.96
C SER A 227 17.10 -4.26 -2.99
N ARG A 228 16.42 -5.38 -2.74
CA ARG A 228 15.34 -5.87 -3.61
C ARG A 228 14.14 -4.92 -3.64
N LEU A 229 13.73 -4.38 -2.50
CA LEU A 229 12.64 -3.41 -2.44
C LEU A 229 12.95 -2.12 -3.19
N MET A 230 14.21 -1.64 -3.11
CA MET A 230 14.67 -0.48 -3.85
C MET A 230 14.60 -0.66 -5.38
N GLU A 231 14.87 -1.88 -5.84
CA GLU A 231 14.83 -2.22 -7.25
C GLU A 231 13.40 -2.36 -7.79
N MET A 232 12.49 -2.87 -6.96
CA MET A 232 11.14 -3.23 -7.41
C MET A 232 10.04 -2.26 -6.99
N CYS A 233 10.31 -1.23 -6.17
CA CYS A 233 9.30 -0.31 -5.66
C CYS A 233 9.74 1.14 -5.74
N LEU A 234 8.80 1.99 -6.16
CA LEU A 234 8.92 3.43 -5.93
C LEU A 234 8.69 3.73 -4.44
N ILE A 235 9.66 4.39 -3.82
CA ILE A 235 9.55 4.76 -2.41
C ILE A 235 8.70 6.01 -2.25
N VAL A 236 7.68 5.90 -1.40
CA VAL A 236 6.78 6.98 -1.06
C VAL A 236 6.91 7.28 0.43
N ARG A 237 7.67 8.31 0.76
CA ARG A 237 7.81 8.77 2.16
C ARG A 237 6.56 9.55 2.55
N VAL A 238 5.93 9.14 3.64
CA VAL A 238 4.68 9.72 4.15
C VAL A 238 4.93 10.28 5.54
N THR A 239 4.73 11.58 5.70
CA THR A 239 4.88 12.28 6.98
C THR A 239 3.60 13.01 7.34
N GLY A 240 3.29 13.07 8.63
CA GLY A 240 2.07 13.74 9.10
C GLY A 240 1.81 13.47 10.57
N SER A 241 0.69 14.00 11.08
CA SER A 241 0.18 13.69 12.42
C SER A 241 -0.49 12.32 12.44
N ASP A 242 -0.51 11.69 13.61
CA ASP A 242 -1.26 10.44 13.81
C ASP A 242 -2.77 10.70 13.82
N HIS A 243 -3.44 10.37 12.71
CA HIS A 243 -4.89 10.50 12.56
C HIS A 243 -5.69 9.65 13.55
N ARG A 244 -5.11 8.56 14.11
CA ARG A 244 -5.78 7.74 15.12
C ARG A 244 -5.91 8.48 16.43
N GLN A 245 -4.86 9.19 16.83
CA GLN A 245 -4.88 10.03 18.06
C GLN A 245 -5.84 11.22 17.89
N ALA A 246 -5.83 11.89 16.75
CA ALA A 246 -6.75 12.99 16.46
C ALA A 246 -8.22 12.52 16.51
N ARG A 247 -8.54 11.37 15.93
CA ARG A 247 -9.88 10.77 15.96
C ARG A 247 -10.30 10.36 17.38
N GLN A 248 -9.38 9.81 18.17
CA GLN A 248 -9.65 9.44 19.56
C GLN A 248 -9.96 10.69 20.41
N GLN A 249 -9.20 11.75 20.25
CA GLN A 249 -9.45 13.03 20.94
C GLN A 249 -10.81 13.62 20.55
N ALA A 250 -11.16 13.61 19.25
CA ALA A 250 -12.46 14.09 18.78
C ALA A 250 -13.62 13.28 19.38
N ASN A 251 -13.50 11.96 19.45
CA ASN A 251 -14.52 11.09 20.05
C ASN A 251 -14.66 11.34 21.57
N GLN A 252 -13.56 11.58 22.30
CA GLN A 252 -13.61 11.90 23.72
C GLN A 252 -14.29 13.24 23.98
N VAL A 253 -14.09 14.23 23.10
CA VAL A 253 -14.77 15.53 23.20
C VAL A 253 -16.27 15.37 22.91
N ALA A 254 -16.65 14.55 21.91
CA ALA A 254 -18.05 14.30 21.58
C ALA A 254 -18.81 13.61 22.73
N LEU A 255 -18.16 12.65 23.43
CA LEU A 255 -18.75 11.94 24.58
C LEU A 255 -18.85 12.80 25.86
N ARG A 256 -18.17 13.95 25.94
CA ARG A 256 -18.22 14.88 27.07
C ARG A 256 -19.22 16.03 26.91
N ARG A 257 -19.90 16.09 25.75
CA ARG A 257 -20.98 17.06 25.56
C ARG A 257 -22.24 16.47 26.18
N PRO A 258 -22.85 17.20 27.18
CA PRO A 258 -24.06 16.78 27.87
C PRO A 258 -25.26 16.67 26.93
#